data_3241b8331da8b7052ceb52a1223862b7
#
_entry.id   3241b8331da8b7052ceb52a1223862b7
#
_cell.length_a   1.000
_cell.length_b   1.000
_cell.length_c   1.000
_cell.angle_alpha   90.00
_cell.angle_beta   90.00
_cell.angle_gamma   90.00
#
_symmetry.space_group_name_H-M   'P 1'
#
loop_
_entity.id
_entity.type
_entity.pdbx_description
1 polymer ?
#
loop_
_entity_poly.entity_id
_entity_poly.type
_entity_poly.pdbx_seq_one_letter_code
_entity_poly.pdbx_strand_id
1 'polypeptide(L)'
;MKSFLPNPVNELMKASYTGQLSRRDVLKRGSALGLSATMMGTILASHNVAAQDASAAAEQPAGWSIVVPEGLPDLAGATISAMLEPDGPLAAFDQASCDMFAEATGATVNYIKGPPTDRLVVMQQTMATESSDIDVAMIDVIWPGIFAAHAVDLSDQVGDVEFFERIQENNTVDGMLVGLPYFTDAGLLYYRTDLLEKYGFEAPPTTWQELTDMATTIVEGEAENSAFTGFTFQGGAYEGLTCNALEWQYSNGGGSIIEPDGTVSMNNDQAKAALELAVSWVGTISPEAVTGYMEEDARGVWQGGNAAFMRNWPYAYSLSAADDSVIKDNFDITQLPMGDGEGAAHAACLGGWQMFVSRYSENQDAAKAFAKYMVSPELQKARAIERAALPTIGDLYQDEDILAANPFFEQLFDVFESGSVARPSTPTADLYGEASLEYFTAVSEMLTGAAEVGSRVEDLSASLEDIMADV
;
A
#
# COMPACT_ATOMS: atom_id res chain seq x y z
N MET A 1 12.16 22.38 -28.52
CA MET A 1 10.70 22.42 -28.55
C MET A 1 10.17 21.34 -29.48
N LYS A 2 9.93 20.14 -28.97
CA LYS A 2 9.15 19.12 -29.68
C LYS A 2 7.70 19.25 -29.18
N SER A 3 6.79 19.64 -30.08
CA SER A 3 5.35 19.70 -29.77
C SER A 3 4.85 18.31 -29.46
N PHE A 4 4.48 18.04 -28.23
CA PHE A 4 3.68 16.87 -27.87
C PHE A 4 2.27 17.07 -28.48
N LEU A 5 2.02 16.44 -29.63
CA LEU A 5 0.65 16.24 -30.09
C LEU A 5 -0.02 15.25 -29.14
N PRO A 6 -1.25 15.49 -28.68
CA PRO A 6 -1.97 14.56 -27.81
C PRO A 6 -2.09 13.20 -28.50
N ASN A 7 -1.76 12.13 -27.77
CA ASN A 7 -1.88 10.78 -28.28
C ASN A 7 -3.37 10.47 -28.49
N PRO A 8 -3.82 10.20 -29.74
CA PRO A 8 -5.23 10.00 -30.05
C PRO A 8 -5.89 8.83 -29.30
N VAL A 9 -5.10 7.91 -28.78
CA VAL A 9 -5.59 6.80 -27.93
C VAL A 9 -5.96 7.36 -26.55
N ASN A 10 -5.14 8.23 -25.97
CA ASN A 10 -5.40 8.86 -24.67
C ASN A 10 -6.66 9.76 -24.73
N GLU A 11 -6.85 10.49 -25.85
CA GLU A 11 -8.05 11.28 -26.07
C GLU A 11 -9.31 10.40 -26.18
N LEU A 12 -9.21 9.25 -26.84
CA LEU A 12 -10.31 8.29 -26.93
C LEU A 12 -10.65 7.71 -25.54
N MET A 13 -9.64 7.34 -24.76
CA MET A 13 -9.80 6.83 -23.40
C MET A 13 -10.46 7.89 -22.52
N LYS A 14 -9.95 9.10 -22.52
CA LYS A 14 -10.48 10.23 -21.74
C LYS A 14 -11.96 10.52 -22.09
N ALA A 15 -12.28 10.61 -23.38
CA ALA A 15 -13.64 10.89 -23.84
C ALA A 15 -14.62 9.70 -23.59
N SER A 16 -14.11 8.48 -23.52
CA SER A 16 -14.87 7.29 -23.10
C SER A 16 -15.16 7.34 -21.60
N TYR A 17 -14.14 7.61 -20.79
CA TYR A 17 -14.24 7.66 -19.34
C TYR A 17 -15.16 8.79 -18.83
N THR A 18 -15.15 9.95 -19.49
CA THR A 18 -16.01 11.10 -19.15
C THR A 18 -17.44 10.98 -19.68
N GLY A 19 -17.82 9.85 -20.28
CA GLY A 19 -19.16 9.67 -20.86
C GLY A 19 -19.46 10.51 -22.10
N GLN A 20 -18.47 11.19 -22.67
CA GLN A 20 -18.63 12.05 -23.85
C GLN A 20 -18.81 11.26 -25.17
N LEU A 21 -18.52 9.95 -25.14
CA LEU A 21 -18.67 9.06 -26.29
C LEU A 21 -19.59 7.89 -25.95
N SER A 22 -20.47 7.53 -26.90
CA SER A 22 -21.22 6.28 -26.78
C SER A 22 -20.33 5.06 -27.02
N ARG A 23 -20.72 3.89 -26.49
CA ARG A 23 -20.03 2.59 -26.75
C ARG A 23 -19.76 2.37 -28.24
N ARG A 24 -20.71 2.74 -29.08
CA ARG A 24 -20.61 2.59 -30.55
C ARG A 24 -19.54 3.53 -31.13
N ASP A 25 -19.39 4.72 -30.55
CA ASP A 25 -18.38 5.69 -30.99
C ASP A 25 -16.99 5.30 -30.53
N VAL A 26 -16.86 4.72 -29.31
CA VAL A 26 -15.61 4.16 -28.79
C VAL A 26 -15.13 3.03 -29.70
N LEU A 27 -16.00 2.10 -30.06
CA LEU A 27 -15.67 1.01 -30.98
C LEU A 27 -15.24 1.52 -32.37
N LYS A 28 -15.95 2.51 -32.92
CA LYS A 28 -15.61 3.09 -34.22
C LYS A 28 -14.27 3.79 -34.22
N ARG A 29 -14.01 4.64 -33.21
CA ARG A 29 -12.77 5.42 -33.11
C ARG A 29 -11.59 4.52 -32.73
N GLY A 30 -11.79 3.54 -31.83
CA GLY A 30 -10.77 2.56 -31.47
C GLY A 30 -10.35 1.70 -32.66
N SER A 31 -11.29 1.21 -33.46
CA SER A 31 -11.00 0.48 -34.69
C SER A 31 -10.26 1.34 -35.73
N ALA A 32 -10.60 2.62 -35.85
CA ALA A 32 -9.91 3.57 -36.73
C ALA A 32 -8.47 3.87 -36.27
N LEU A 33 -8.18 3.70 -34.97
CA LEU A 33 -6.84 3.83 -34.39
C LEU A 33 -6.06 2.51 -34.35
N GLY A 34 -6.63 1.42 -34.87
CA GLY A 34 -5.97 0.11 -34.92
C GLY A 34 -5.90 -0.63 -33.59
N LEU A 35 -6.75 -0.28 -32.61
CA LEU A 35 -6.77 -0.93 -31.30
C LEU A 35 -7.30 -2.37 -31.40
N SER A 36 -6.70 -3.31 -30.68
CA SER A 36 -7.15 -4.70 -30.61
C SER A 36 -8.51 -4.84 -29.94
N ALA A 37 -9.21 -5.93 -30.19
CA ALA A 37 -10.49 -6.23 -29.54
C ALA A 37 -10.38 -6.29 -28.01
N THR A 38 -9.23 -6.74 -27.48
CA THR A 38 -8.92 -6.80 -26.05
C THR A 38 -8.80 -5.39 -25.46
N MET A 39 -8.05 -4.50 -26.11
CA MET A 39 -7.88 -3.10 -25.68
C MET A 39 -9.21 -2.34 -25.74
N MET A 40 -10.02 -2.56 -26.77
CA MET A 40 -11.37 -1.99 -26.87
C MET A 40 -12.30 -2.54 -25.78
N GLY A 41 -12.14 -3.82 -25.40
CA GLY A 41 -12.87 -4.46 -24.31
C GLY A 41 -12.60 -3.77 -22.97
N THR A 42 -11.35 -3.44 -22.69
CA THR A 42 -10.94 -2.73 -21.46
C THR A 42 -11.52 -1.30 -21.40
N ILE A 43 -11.45 -0.56 -22.52
CA ILE A 43 -12.04 0.79 -22.63
C ILE A 43 -13.57 0.75 -22.46
N LEU A 44 -14.23 -0.30 -22.93
CA LEU A 44 -15.68 -0.46 -22.79
C LEU A 44 -16.11 -0.98 -21.42
N ALA A 45 -15.25 -1.73 -20.71
CA ALA A 45 -15.51 -2.18 -19.35
C ALA A 45 -15.51 -0.98 -18.39
N SER A 46 -14.57 -0.03 -18.54
CA SER A 46 -14.55 1.21 -17.79
C SER A 46 -15.79 2.09 -18.01
N HIS A 47 -16.42 1.99 -19.19
CA HIS A 47 -17.67 2.71 -19.51
C HIS A 47 -18.90 2.16 -18.76
N ASN A 48 -18.90 0.89 -18.31
CA ASN A 48 -20.01 0.28 -17.58
C ASN A 48 -20.04 0.72 -16.10
N VAL A 49 -18.90 1.06 -15.52
CA VAL A 49 -18.81 1.50 -14.12
C VAL A 49 -19.49 2.86 -13.95
N ALA A 50 -19.26 3.80 -14.88
CA ALA A 50 -19.83 5.14 -14.82
C ALA A 50 -21.36 5.20 -15.06
N ALA A 51 -21.97 4.16 -15.65
CA ALA A 51 -23.40 4.17 -16.00
C ALA A 51 -24.29 3.42 -14.99
N GLN A 52 -23.74 2.64 -14.07
CA GLN A 52 -24.49 1.90 -13.05
C GLN A 52 -24.66 2.66 -11.72
N ASP A 53 -23.84 3.69 -11.45
CA ASP A 53 -23.84 4.39 -10.17
C ASP A 53 -24.83 5.55 -10.04
N ALA A 54 -25.68 5.79 -11.03
CA ALA A 54 -26.68 6.86 -10.97
C ALA A 54 -28.01 6.47 -10.30
N SER A 55 -28.16 5.28 -9.71
CA SER A 55 -29.41 4.86 -9.06
C SER A 55 -29.29 3.78 -7.99
N ALA A 56 -28.36 3.93 -7.06
CA ALA A 56 -28.49 3.29 -5.75
C ALA A 56 -27.87 4.25 -4.72
N ALA A 57 -28.69 5.06 -4.10
CA ALA A 57 -28.39 5.52 -2.76
C ALA A 57 -28.25 4.23 -1.93
N ALA A 58 -27.03 3.78 -1.66
CA ALA A 58 -26.78 2.67 -0.75
C ALA A 58 -27.39 3.07 0.58
N GLU A 59 -28.39 2.30 1.05
CA GLU A 59 -28.83 2.37 2.43
C GLU A 59 -27.57 2.25 3.28
N GLN A 60 -27.27 3.31 4.05
CA GLN A 60 -26.19 3.26 5.03
C GLN A 60 -26.45 2.08 5.95
N PRO A 61 -25.47 1.19 6.19
CA PRO A 61 -25.62 0.19 7.24
C PRO A 61 -25.91 0.96 8.53
N ALA A 62 -27.03 0.69 9.16
CA ALA A 62 -27.39 1.31 10.43
C ALA A 62 -26.30 0.94 11.45
N GLY A 63 -25.53 1.94 11.91
CA GLY A 63 -24.69 1.82 13.08
C GLY A 63 -23.18 1.78 12.87
N TRP A 64 -22.59 2.74 12.10
CA TRP A 64 -21.17 2.99 12.22
C TRP A 64 -20.84 3.49 13.65
N SER A 65 -19.75 2.99 14.24
CA SER A 65 -19.25 3.43 15.55
C SER A 65 -18.49 4.76 15.51
N ILE A 66 -18.72 5.55 14.47
CA ILE A 66 -18.07 6.84 14.26
C ILE A 66 -18.54 7.84 15.31
N VAL A 67 -17.61 8.36 16.10
CA VAL A 67 -17.84 9.48 17.01
C VAL A 67 -17.24 10.73 16.37
N VAL A 68 -18.05 11.75 16.20
CA VAL A 68 -17.56 13.06 15.69
C VAL A 68 -16.82 13.77 16.81
N PRO A 69 -15.53 14.17 16.62
CA PRO A 69 -14.80 14.93 17.62
C PRO A 69 -15.51 16.22 18.00
N GLU A 70 -15.37 16.63 19.27
CA GLU A 70 -15.87 17.92 19.74
C GLU A 70 -15.01 19.09 19.21
N GLY A 71 -15.58 20.28 19.08
CA GLY A 71 -14.85 21.50 18.77
C GLY A 71 -14.52 21.70 17.29
N LEU A 72 -15.20 20.98 16.40
CA LEU A 72 -15.09 21.27 14.96
C LEU A 72 -15.52 22.71 14.65
N PRO A 73 -14.86 23.39 13.71
CA PRO A 73 -15.20 24.76 13.33
C PRO A 73 -16.54 24.85 12.57
N ASP A 74 -17.19 26.00 12.65
CA ASP A 74 -18.29 26.34 11.73
C ASP A 74 -17.70 26.67 10.34
N LEU A 75 -18.03 25.84 9.34
CA LEU A 75 -17.54 25.95 7.97
C LEU A 75 -18.69 26.14 6.98
N ALA A 76 -19.80 26.70 7.43
CA ALA A 76 -20.98 26.92 6.59
C ALA A 76 -20.62 27.73 5.32
N GLY A 77 -20.89 27.15 4.17
CA GLY A 77 -20.61 27.73 2.86
C GLY A 77 -19.23 27.36 2.26
N ALA A 78 -18.35 26.69 2.99
CA ALA A 78 -17.15 26.11 2.42
C ALA A 78 -17.48 24.83 1.64
N THR A 79 -16.74 24.62 0.55
CA THR A 79 -16.81 23.37 -0.23
C THR A 79 -15.41 22.72 -0.23
N ILE A 80 -15.35 21.44 0.05
CA ILE A 80 -14.11 20.64 0.09
C ILE A 80 -14.25 19.50 -0.92
N SER A 81 -13.36 19.44 -1.89
CA SER A 81 -13.25 18.33 -2.84
C SER A 81 -12.17 17.36 -2.35
N ALA A 82 -12.59 16.19 -1.88
CA ALA A 82 -11.71 15.19 -1.26
C ALA A 82 -11.58 13.95 -2.14
N MET A 83 -10.37 13.65 -2.64
CA MET A 83 -10.06 12.42 -3.39
C MET A 83 -9.64 11.34 -2.41
N LEU A 84 -10.54 10.39 -2.19
CA LEU A 84 -10.39 9.31 -1.19
C LEU A 84 -10.46 7.92 -1.85
N GLU A 85 -10.80 6.90 -1.08
CA GLU A 85 -10.84 5.52 -1.53
C GLU A 85 -11.85 5.31 -2.67
N PRO A 86 -11.49 4.58 -3.75
CA PRO A 86 -12.38 4.41 -4.91
C PRO A 86 -13.60 3.54 -4.62
N ASP A 87 -13.39 2.40 -3.96
CA ASP A 87 -14.38 1.35 -3.81
C ASP A 87 -14.15 0.52 -2.52
N GLY A 88 -15.07 -0.37 -2.22
CA GLY A 88 -14.98 -1.33 -1.13
C GLY A 88 -15.43 -0.79 0.24
N PRO A 89 -15.19 -1.58 1.29
CA PRO A 89 -15.69 -1.26 2.63
C PRO A 89 -15.09 0.01 3.24
N LEU A 90 -13.84 0.34 2.91
CA LEU A 90 -13.18 1.55 3.39
C LEU A 90 -13.79 2.80 2.74
N ALA A 91 -14.09 2.75 1.43
CA ALA A 91 -14.77 3.85 0.73
C ALA A 91 -16.15 4.17 1.33
N ALA A 92 -16.90 3.13 1.75
CA ALA A 92 -18.19 3.35 2.41
C ALA A 92 -18.04 4.02 3.79
N PHE A 93 -16.99 3.67 4.54
CA PHE A 93 -16.65 4.33 5.81
C PHE A 93 -16.24 5.80 5.57
N ASP A 94 -15.41 6.04 4.59
CA ASP A 94 -14.94 7.39 4.24
C ASP A 94 -16.11 8.29 3.80
N GLN A 95 -17.02 7.76 2.99
CA GLN A 95 -18.22 8.51 2.58
C GLN A 95 -19.07 8.89 3.80
N ALA A 96 -19.31 7.94 4.71
CA ALA A 96 -20.05 8.23 5.95
C ALA A 96 -19.34 9.27 6.82
N SER A 97 -18.02 9.20 6.92
CA SER A 97 -17.20 10.20 7.62
C SER A 97 -17.32 11.58 7.00
N CYS A 98 -17.32 11.69 5.66
CA CYS A 98 -17.55 12.94 4.93
C CYS A 98 -18.93 13.52 5.24
N ASP A 99 -19.98 12.70 5.21
CA ASP A 99 -21.36 13.13 5.47
C ASP A 99 -21.52 13.66 6.92
N MET A 100 -20.90 12.96 7.90
CA MET A 100 -20.92 13.39 9.31
C MET A 100 -20.14 14.67 9.55
N PHE A 101 -18.98 14.86 8.88
CA PHE A 101 -18.26 16.13 8.94
C PHE A 101 -19.08 17.27 8.35
N ALA A 102 -19.72 17.05 7.20
CA ALA A 102 -20.58 18.05 6.56
C ALA A 102 -21.77 18.46 7.46
N GLU A 103 -22.41 17.48 8.12
CA GLU A 103 -23.49 17.73 9.07
C GLU A 103 -23.02 18.53 10.28
N ALA A 104 -21.85 18.18 10.84
CA ALA A 104 -21.31 18.81 12.05
C ALA A 104 -20.79 20.24 11.82
N THR A 105 -20.28 20.55 10.63
CA THR A 105 -19.60 21.82 10.34
C THR A 105 -20.40 22.76 9.43
N GLY A 106 -21.42 22.26 8.73
CA GLY A 106 -22.14 22.99 7.69
C GLY A 106 -21.38 23.15 6.36
N ALA A 107 -20.21 22.50 6.21
CA ALA A 107 -19.49 22.45 4.95
C ALA A 107 -20.17 21.53 3.93
N THR A 108 -19.83 21.68 2.66
CA THR A 108 -20.12 20.69 1.62
C THR A 108 -18.85 19.88 1.35
N VAL A 109 -18.91 18.55 1.43
CA VAL A 109 -17.81 17.68 1.06
C VAL A 109 -18.15 16.92 -0.23
N ASN A 110 -17.38 17.16 -1.28
CA ASN A 110 -17.48 16.46 -2.54
C ASN A 110 -16.53 15.26 -2.49
N TYR A 111 -17.08 14.06 -2.33
CA TYR A 111 -16.30 12.82 -2.38
C TYR A 111 -15.90 12.52 -3.82
N ILE A 112 -14.60 12.50 -4.10
CA ILE A 112 -14.04 12.13 -5.40
C ILE A 112 -13.44 10.75 -5.25
N LYS A 113 -13.96 9.78 -5.99
CA LYS A 113 -13.37 8.44 -6.04
C LYS A 113 -12.02 8.53 -6.74
N GLY A 114 -10.94 8.23 -6.03
CA GLY A 114 -9.61 8.15 -6.64
C GLY A 114 -9.57 7.02 -7.67
N PRO A 115 -8.86 7.17 -8.81
CA PRO A 115 -8.69 6.05 -9.72
C PRO A 115 -7.90 4.92 -9.04
N PRO A 116 -8.30 3.65 -9.22
CA PRO A 116 -7.67 2.54 -8.50
C PRO A 116 -6.22 2.27 -8.93
N THR A 117 -5.85 2.58 -10.17
CA THR A 117 -4.50 2.29 -10.72
C THR A 117 -3.68 3.54 -11.06
N ASP A 118 -4.31 4.65 -11.42
CA ASP A 118 -3.64 5.83 -12.00
C ASP A 118 -3.66 7.05 -11.06
N ARG A 119 -3.88 6.83 -9.74
CA ARG A 119 -4.04 7.91 -8.76
C ARG A 119 -2.83 8.86 -8.74
N LEU A 120 -1.61 8.31 -8.74
CA LEU A 120 -0.39 9.11 -8.79
C LEU A 120 -0.35 10.02 -10.02
N VAL A 121 -0.63 9.47 -11.20
CA VAL A 121 -0.61 10.22 -12.47
C VAL A 121 -1.65 11.34 -12.48
N VAL A 122 -2.87 11.04 -11.99
CA VAL A 122 -3.95 12.06 -11.88
C VAL A 122 -3.54 13.15 -10.90
N MET A 123 -2.98 12.81 -9.75
CA MET A 123 -2.50 13.77 -8.77
C MET A 123 -1.35 14.64 -9.34
N GLN A 124 -0.35 14.03 -9.97
CA GLN A 124 0.75 14.77 -10.59
C GLN A 124 0.24 15.75 -11.67
N GLN A 125 -0.70 15.33 -12.52
CA GLN A 125 -1.28 16.19 -13.55
C GLN A 125 -2.09 17.35 -12.93
N THR A 126 -2.86 17.09 -11.88
CA THR A 126 -3.64 18.11 -11.17
C THR A 126 -2.72 19.14 -10.51
N MET A 127 -1.68 18.68 -9.81
CA MET A 127 -0.72 19.55 -9.14
C MET A 127 0.15 20.34 -10.13
N ALA A 128 0.60 19.71 -11.22
CA ALA A 128 1.39 20.38 -12.25
C ALA A 128 0.63 21.51 -12.98
N THR A 129 -0.70 21.46 -12.99
CA THR A 129 -1.55 22.54 -13.55
C THR A 129 -1.99 23.54 -12.49
N GLU A 130 -1.55 23.40 -11.24
CA GLU A 130 -1.94 24.24 -10.10
C GLU A 130 -3.48 24.31 -9.93
N SER A 131 -4.16 23.19 -10.24
CA SER A 131 -5.63 23.16 -10.18
C SER A 131 -6.15 23.15 -8.75
N SER A 132 -7.23 23.88 -8.49
CA SER A 132 -8.00 23.84 -7.24
C SER A 132 -9.12 22.78 -7.24
N ASP A 133 -9.13 21.86 -8.19
CA ASP A 133 -10.17 20.81 -8.29
C ASP A 133 -10.11 19.79 -7.14
N ILE A 134 -8.97 19.68 -6.47
CA ILE A 134 -8.74 18.77 -5.35
C ILE A 134 -8.18 19.59 -4.17
N ASP A 135 -8.95 19.66 -3.08
CA ASP A 135 -8.53 20.32 -1.84
C ASP A 135 -7.77 19.38 -0.92
N VAL A 136 -8.30 18.15 -0.77
CA VAL A 136 -7.70 17.07 0.05
C VAL A 136 -7.56 15.80 -0.77
N ALA A 137 -6.47 15.09 -0.59
CA ALA A 137 -6.29 13.80 -1.22
C ALA A 137 -5.69 12.79 -0.26
N MET A 138 -6.11 11.54 -0.38
CA MET A 138 -5.41 10.41 0.22
C MET A 138 -4.21 10.06 -0.67
N ILE A 139 -3.00 10.24 -0.17
CA ILE A 139 -1.73 9.95 -0.85
C ILE A 139 -1.04 8.76 -0.20
N ASP A 140 -0.34 7.96 -1.01
CA ASP A 140 0.43 6.80 -0.54
C ASP A 140 1.63 7.26 0.30
N VAL A 141 2.08 6.42 1.22
CA VAL A 141 3.21 6.65 2.11
C VAL A 141 4.52 6.98 1.37
N ILE A 142 4.64 6.61 0.11
CA ILE A 142 5.81 6.90 -0.74
C ILE A 142 5.69 8.21 -1.54
N TRP A 143 4.60 8.96 -1.42
CA TRP A 143 4.39 10.18 -2.21
C TRP A 143 4.69 11.52 -1.50
N PRO A 144 4.99 11.60 -0.19
CA PRO A 144 5.28 12.89 0.44
C PRO A 144 6.38 13.68 -0.28
N GLY A 145 7.50 13.03 -0.66
CA GLY A 145 8.58 13.67 -1.42
C GLY A 145 8.12 14.22 -2.77
N ILE A 146 7.30 13.46 -3.50
CA ILE A 146 6.75 13.86 -4.81
C ILE A 146 5.86 15.10 -4.70
N PHE A 147 5.05 15.19 -3.62
CA PHE A 147 4.04 16.25 -3.47
C PHE A 147 4.43 17.37 -2.51
N ALA A 148 5.62 17.36 -1.90
CA ALA A 148 6.05 18.37 -0.96
C ALA A 148 5.91 19.81 -1.49
N ALA A 149 6.33 20.07 -2.73
CA ALA A 149 6.22 21.37 -3.36
C ALA A 149 4.77 21.86 -3.58
N HIS A 150 3.80 20.96 -3.51
CA HIS A 150 2.39 21.19 -3.76
C HIS A 150 1.52 21.13 -2.47
N ALA A 151 2.13 20.81 -1.34
CA ALA A 151 1.45 20.65 -0.06
C ALA A 151 1.30 21.96 0.70
N VAL A 152 0.32 21.97 1.60
CA VAL A 152 0.26 22.89 2.74
C VAL A 152 0.99 22.21 3.90
N ASP A 153 1.79 22.94 4.66
CA ASP A 153 2.36 22.42 5.89
C ASP A 153 1.26 22.11 6.92
N LEU A 154 1.23 20.87 7.38
CA LEU A 154 0.25 20.35 8.33
C LEU A 154 0.81 20.16 9.75
N SER A 155 2.03 20.62 10.03
CA SER A 155 2.67 20.49 11.34
C SER A 155 1.84 21.11 12.47
N ASP A 156 1.10 22.19 12.19
CA ASP A 156 0.21 22.87 13.14
C ASP A 156 -1.11 22.09 13.40
N GLN A 157 -1.40 21.04 12.59
CA GLN A 157 -2.63 20.25 12.71
C GLN A 157 -2.46 18.98 13.58
N VAL A 158 -1.24 18.58 13.89
CA VAL A 158 -0.96 17.39 14.72
C VAL A 158 -1.56 17.55 16.14
N GLY A 159 -1.41 18.74 16.75
CA GLY A 159 -1.94 19.02 18.09
C GLY A 159 -1.33 18.10 19.15
N ASP A 160 -2.19 17.49 19.98
CA ASP A 160 -1.78 16.55 21.03
C ASP A 160 -1.84 15.07 20.58
N VAL A 161 -1.99 14.82 19.28
CA VAL A 161 -2.04 13.44 18.72
C VAL A 161 -0.62 12.90 18.60
N GLU A 162 -0.34 11.79 19.26
CA GLU A 162 0.94 11.09 19.20
C GLU A 162 0.88 9.99 18.10
N PHE A 163 1.26 10.35 16.88
CA PHE A 163 1.46 9.38 15.81
C PHE A 163 2.76 8.61 16.01
N PHE A 164 2.86 7.40 15.46
CA PHE A 164 4.15 6.70 15.40
C PHE A 164 5.22 7.59 14.76
N GLU A 165 6.36 7.73 15.45
CA GLU A 165 7.43 8.64 15.05
C GLU A 165 7.92 8.37 13.63
N ARG A 166 8.17 7.11 13.26
CA ARG A 166 8.63 6.72 11.93
C ARG A 166 7.66 7.07 10.80
N ILE A 167 6.34 7.03 11.06
CA ILE A 167 5.33 7.43 10.09
C ILE A 167 5.35 8.95 9.90
N GLN A 168 5.47 9.69 11.01
CA GLN A 168 5.52 11.15 10.95
C GLN A 168 6.83 11.63 10.31
N GLU A 169 7.96 11.00 10.59
CA GLU A 169 9.25 11.27 9.94
C GLU A 169 9.17 11.03 8.43
N ASN A 170 8.63 9.90 8.00
CA ASN A 170 8.44 9.57 6.58
C ASN A 170 7.57 10.60 5.84
N ASN A 171 6.58 11.20 6.54
CA ASN A 171 5.70 12.21 5.97
C ASN A 171 6.25 13.63 6.04
N THR A 172 7.43 13.81 6.65
CA THR A 172 8.07 15.10 6.81
C THR A 172 9.19 15.28 5.79
N VAL A 173 9.05 16.27 4.93
CA VAL A 173 10.03 16.63 3.89
C VAL A 173 10.53 18.03 4.18
N ASP A 174 11.83 18.22 4.32
CA ASP A 174 12.47 19.52 4.62
C ASP A 174 11.87 20.25 5.84
N GLY A 175 11.44 19.49 6.85
CA GLY A 175 10.80 19.99 8.07
C GLY A 175 9.33 20.37 7.94
N MET A 176 8.71 20.12 6.79
CA MET A 176 7.28 20.34 6.52
C MET A 176 6.53 19.02 6.57
N LEU A 177 5.46 18.93 7.35
CA LEU A 177 4.57 17.74 7.36
C LEU A 177 3.64 17.79 6.14
N VAL A 178 3.92 16.98 5.13
CA VAL A 178 3.24 16.96 3.82
C VAL A 178 1.86 16.29 3.90
N GLY A 179 1.70 15.31 4.81
CA GLY A 179 0.45 14.60 4.98
C GLY A 179 0.25 14.11 6.42
N LEU A 180 -0.98 14.22 6.93
CA LEU A 180 -1.34 13.67 8.23
C LEU A 180 -1.52 12.14 8.12
N PRO A 181 -0.92 11.35 9.03
CA PRO A 181 -1.05 9.88 8.99
C PRO A 181 -2.50 9.43 9.10
N TYR A 182 -3.02 8.71 8.09
CA TYR A 182 -4.42 8.34 7.98
C TYR A 182 -4.70 6.92 8.43
N PHE A 183 -4.03 5.94 7.86
CA PHE A 183 -3.86 4.59 8.36
C PHE A 183 -2.51 4.05 7.91
N THR A 184 -2.03 3.03 8.60
CA THR A 184 -0.73 2.43 8.29
C THR A 184 -0.90 0.97 7.87
N ASP A 185 0.11 0.46 7.19
CA ASP A 185 0.25 -0.94 6.82
C ASP A 185 1.70 -1.39 7.00
N ALA A 186 1.90 -2.69 7.20
CA ALA A 186 3.20 -3.32 7.20
C ALA A 186 3.11 -4.72 6.61
N GLY A 187 4.21 -5.21 6.04
CA GLY A 187 4.29 -6.61 5.65
C GLY A 187 4.18 -7.53 6.85
N LEU A 188 3.34 -8.56 6.75
CA LEU A 188 3.12 -9.54 7.81
C LEU A 188 3.34 -10.96 7.29
N LEU A 189 3.79 -11.85 8.19
CA LEU A 189 3.80 -13.27 7.93
C LEU A 189 2.48 -13.90 8.39
N TYR A 190 1.75 -14.46 7.45
CA TYR A 190 0.60 -15.34 7.68
C TYR A 190 1.09 -16.77 7.72
N TYR A 191 0.63 -17.56 8.70
CA TYR A 191 1.06 -18.95 8.85
C TYR A 191 -0.10 -19.87 9.22
N ARG A 192 -0.05 -21.12 8.76
CA ARG A 192 -1.06 -22.16 9.01
C ARG A 192 -0.80 -22.83 10.35
N THR A 193 -1.63 -22.51 11.35
CA THR A 193 -1.53 -23.10 12.70
C THR A 193 -1.73 -24.60 12.72
N ASP A 194 -2.67 -25.10 11.92
CA ASP A 194 -2.95 -26.54 11.80
C ASP A 194 -1.78 -27.31 11.15
N LEU A 195 -1.06 -26.70 10.21
CA LEU A 195 0.11 -27.33 9.60
C LEU A 195 1.32 -27.31 10.54
N LEU A 196 1.52 -26.23 11.30
CA LEU A 196 2.55 -26.19 12.31
C LEU A 196 2.33 -27.31 13.34
N GLU A 197 1.11 -27.45 13.88
CA GLU A 197 0.74 -28.51 14.81
C GLU A 197 0.95 -29.91 14.20
N LYS A 198 0.48 -30.11 12.94
CA LYS A 198 0.58 -31.39 12.22
C LYS A 198 2.02 -31.86 12.06
N TYR A 199 2.96 -30.93 11.80
CA TYR A 199 4.37 -31.23 11.58
C TYR A 199 5.25 -31.02 12.82
N GLY A 200 4.65 -30.71 13.97
CA GLY A 200 5.32 -30.66 15.27
C GLY A 200 6.13 -29.39 15.53
N PHE A 201 5.77 -28.29 14.88
CA PHE A 201 6.34 -26.99 15.16
C PHE A 201 5.54 -26.29 16.27
N GLU A 202 6.24 -25.81 17.30
CA GLU A 202 5.59 -25.21 18.50
C GLU A 202 5.25 -23.73 18.32
N ALA A 203 5.91 -23.04 17.36
CA ALA A 203 5.75 -21.62 17.08
C ALA A 203 5.99 -21.30 15.60
N PRO A 204 5.54 -20.13 15.08
CA PRO A 204 5.92 -19.67 13.74
C PRO A 204 7.43 -19.38 13.66
N PRO A 205 8.00 -19.36 12.44
CA PRO A 205 9.42 -19.08 12.24
C PRO A 205 9.77 -17.64 12.65
N THR A 206 10.91 -17.46 13.30
CA THR A 206 11.46 -16.16 13.69
C THR A 206 12.57 -15.70 12.75
N THR A 207 13.16 -16.64 11.98
CA THR A 207 14.15 -16.31 10.95
C THR A 207 13.71 -16.80 9.57
N TRP A 208 14.26 -16.19 8.51
CA TRP A 208 14.00 -16.63 7.13
C TRP A 208 14.53 -18.06 6.87
N GLN A 209 15.59 -18.45 7.58
CA GLN A 209 16.08 -19.82 7.50
C GLN A 209 15.12 -20.81 8.16
N GLU A 210 14.58 -20.49 9.35
CA GLU A 210 13.53 -21.31 10.00
C GLU A 210 12.29 -21.43 9.10
N LEU A 211 11.85 -20.34 8.47
CA LEU A 211 10.74 -20.38 7.51
C LEU A 211 11.04 -21.36 6.36
N THR A 212 12.25 -21.29 5.81
CA THR A 212 12.69 -22.17 4.71
C THR A 212 12.67 -23.64 5.14
N ASP A 213 13.19 -23.95 6.32
CA ASP A 213 13.28 -25.33 6.84
C ASP A 213 11.88 -25.90 7.17
N MET A 214 11.02 -25.08 7.82
CA MET A 214 9.64 -25.46 8.12
C MET A 214 8.84 -25.66 6.83
N ALA A 215 8.93 -24.71 5.90
CA ALA A 215 8.25 -24.78 4.60
C ALA A 215 8.66 -26.02 3.81
N THR A 216 9.95 -26.36 3.79
CA THR A 216 10.48 -27.58 3.15
C THR A 216 9.85 -28.82 3.76
N THR A 217 9.84 -28.92 5.09
CA THR A 217 9.24 -30.06 5.81
C THR A 217 7.75 -30.22 5.49
N ILE A 218 7.01 -29.10 5.48
CA ILE A 218 5.58 -29.11 5.22
C ILE A 218 5.29 -29.49 3.74
N VAL A 219 6.03 -28.93 2.78
CA VAL A 219 5.88 -29.25 1.35
C VAL A 219 6.13 -30.73 1.08
N GLU A 220 7.18 -31.30 1.69
CA GLU A 220 7.45 -32.75 1.58
C GLU A 220 6.31 -33.58 2.16
N GLY A 221 5.72 -33.15 3.27
CA GLY A 221 4.60 -33.84 3.91
C GLY A 221 3.26 -33.69 3.18
N GLU A 222 3.06 -32.60 2.45
CA GLU A 222 1.86 -32.32 1.65
C GLU A 222 2.01 -32.70 0.17
N ALA A 223 3.02 -33.47 -0.21
CA ALA A 223 3.37 -33.81 -1.60
C ALA A 223 2.25 -34.49 -2.41
N GLU A 224 1.18 -35.01 -1.75
CA GLU A 224 -0.01 -35.52 -2.43
C GLU A 224 -0.82 -34.39 -3.09
N ASN A 225 -0.73 -33.17 -2.59
CA ASN A 225 -1.33 -31.98 -3.19
C ASN A 225 -0.31 -31.24 -4.06
N SER A 226 -0.31 -31.51 -5.35
CA SER A 226 0.64 -30.91 -6.30
C SER A 226 0.48 -29.38 -6.48
N ALA A 227 -0.57 -28.79 -5.95
CA ALA A 227 -0.78 -27.34 -5.94
C ALA A 227 -0.26 -26.67 -4.64
N PHE A 228 0.17 -27.47 -3.67
CA PHE A 228 0.63 -26.96 -2.39
C PHE A 228 2.04 -26.38 -2.49
N THR A 229 2.25 -25.25 -1.80
CA THR A 229 3.53 -24.55 -1.71
C THR A 229 3.86 -24.20 -0.26
N GLY A 230 5.13 -24.05 0.05
CA GLY A 230 5.59 -23.68 1.39
C GLY A 230 5.39 -22.20 1.69
N PHE A 231 5.78 -21.32 0.73
CA PHE A 231 5.75 -19.89 0.93
C PHE A 231 5.27 -19.16 -0.34
N THR A 232 4.39 -18.19 -0.17
CA THR A 232 3.90 -17.31 -1.25
C THR A 232 4.04 -15.83 -0.86
N PHE A 233 4.42 -15.00 -1.84
CA PHE A 233 4.74 -13.59 -1.65
C PHE A 233 4.53 -12.81 -2.96
N GLN A 234 4.73 -11.48 -2.95
CA GLN A 234 4.62 -10.60 -4.11
C GLN A 234 5.96 -10.57 -4.86
N GLY A 235 6.14 -11.51 -5.80
CA GLY A 235 7.37 -11.64 -6.59
C GLY A 235 7.30 -11.05 -8.00
N GLY A 236 6.15 -10.49 -8.42
CA GLY A 236 5.99 -9.80 -9.70
C GLY A 236 6.82 -8.52 -9.78
N ALA A 237 7.24 -8.14 -10.99
CA ALA A 237 8.07 -6.95 -11.22
C ALA A 237 7.22 -5.66 -11.11
N TYR A 238 6.97 -5.20 -9.89
CA TYR A 238 6.22 -3.98 -9.57
C TYR A 238 6.57 -3.52 -8.15
N GLU A 239 5.95 -2.45 -7.67
CA GLU A 239 6.20 -1.83 -6.36
C GLU A 239 6.13 -2.82 -5.18
N GLY A 240 5.25 -3.85 -5.22
CA GLY A 240 5.17 -4.89 -4.20
C GLY A 240 6.46 -5.70 -4.06
N LEU A 241 7.21 -5.89 -5.14
CA LEU A 241 8.53 -6.55 -5.06
C LEU A 241 9.58 -5.64 -4.42
N THR A 242 9.49 -4.32 -4.61
CA THR A 242 10.33 -3.37 -3.85
C THR A 242 10.11 -3.54 -2.36
N CYS A 243 8.85 -3.68 -1.91
CA CYS A 243 8.53 -3.92 -0.51
C CYS A 243 9.13 -5.24 0.01
N ASN A 244 8.84 -6.37 -0.68
CA ASN A 244 9.29 -7.69 -0.24
C ASN A 244 10.82 -7.81 -0.20
N ALA A 245 11.51 -7.30 -1.22
CA ALA A 245 12.97 -7.37 -1.29
C ALA A 245 13.65 -6.46 -0.25
N LEU A 246 13.08 -5.28 0.03
CA LEU A 246 13.54 -4.42 1.11
C LEU A 246 13.39 -5.11 2.47
N GLU A 247 12.29 -5.83 2.71
CA GLU A 247 12.08 -6.61 3.92
C GLU A 247 13.16 -7.68 4.09
N TRP A 248 13.50 -8.44 3.05
CA TRP A 248 14.54 -9.46 3.09
C TRP A 248 15.92 -8.84 3.34
N GLN A 249 16.27 -7.80 2.59
CA GLN A 249 17.55 -7.10 2.66
C GLN A 249 17.74 -6.46 4.03
N TYR A 250 16.80 -5.62 4.46
CA TYR A 250 16.92 -4.85 5.70
C TYR A 250 16.91 -5.75 6.93
N SER A 251 16.01 -6.75 6.97
CA SER A 251 15.93 -7.69 8.08
C SER A 251 17.17 -8.55 8.27
N ASN A 252 18.02 -8.68 7.24
CA ASN A 252 19.30 -9.39 7.31
C ASN A 252 20.49 -8.47 7.63
N GLY A 253 20.24 -7.19 7.99
CA GLY A 253 21.30 -6.22 8.25
C GLY A 253 21.92 -5.61 6.98
N GLY A 254 21.28 -5.79 5.82
CA GLY A 254 21.77 -5.29 4.52
C GLY A 254 21.51 -3.80 4.25
N GLY A 255 20.96 -3.05 5.22
CA GLY A 255 20.62 -1.64 5.07
C GLY A 255 19.39 -1.38 4.21
N SER A 256 19.08 -0.13 3.96
CA SER A 256 17.99 0.29 3.07
C SER A 256 18.39 0.21 1.59
N ILE A 257 17.47 0.51 0.68
CA ILE A 257 17.77 0.68 -0.76
C ILE A 257 18.66 1.92 -0.93
N ILE A 258 18.21 3.02 -0.38
CA ILE A 258 18.95 4.28 -0.25
C ILE A 258 18.68 4.76 1.18
N GLU A 259 19.72 5.09 1.93
CA GLU A 259 19.64 5.56 3.30
C GLU A 259 19.00 6.96 3.38
N PRO A 260 18.50 7.39 4.56
CA PRO A 260 17.88 8.70 4.71
C PRO A 260 18.78 9.90 4.34
N ASP A 261 20.10 9.72 4.39
CA ASP A 261 21.10 10.73 4.01
C ASP A 261 21.45 10.71 2.51
N GLY A 262 20.78 9.86 1.71
CA GLY A 262 21.01 9.68 0.28
C GLY A 262 22.12 8.68 -0.07
N THR A 263 22.75 8.04 0.91
CA THR A 263 23.80 7.06 0.66
C THR A 263 23.21 5.74 0.13
N VAL A 264 23.81 5.20 -0.94
CA VAL A 264 23.47 3.85 -1.44
C VAL A 264 24.36 2.83 -0.72
N SER A 265 23.81 2.07 0.22
CA SER A 265 24.55 1.14 1.09
C SER A 265 24.31 -0.34 0.78
N MET A 266 23.39 -0.67 -0.12
CA MET A 266 22.92 -2.03 -0.36
C MET A 266 23.94 -2.98 -1.01
N ASN A 267 25.05 -2.50 -1.57
CA ASN A 267 26.10 -3.35 -2.12
C ASN A 267 27.00 -3.90 -1.00
N ASN A 268 26.45 -4.78 -0.19
CA ASN A 268 27.13 -5.44 0.94
C ASN A 268 26.80 -6.93 1.00
N ASP A 269 27.54 -7.69 1.80
CA ASP A 269 27.41 -9.13 1.88
C ASP A 269 26.05 -9.56 2.48
N GLN A 270 25.50 -8.80 3.43
CA GLN A 270 24.22 -9.09 4.08
C GLN A 270 23.04 -8.94 3.09
N ALA A 271 23.02 -7.86 2.29
CA ALA A 271 22.02 -7.67 1.24
C ALA A 271 22.09 -8.78 0.18
N LYS A 272 23.32 -9.11 -0.29
CA LYS A 272 23.51 -10.18 -1.26
C LYS A 272 23.03 -11.53 -0.72
N ALA A 273 23.36 -11.88 0.53
CA ALA A 273 22.95 -13.13 1.15
C ALA A 273 21.43 -13.23 1.31
N ALA A 274 20.74 -12.14 1.67
CA ALA A 274 19.28 -12.11 1.75
C ALA A 274 18.62 -12.35 0.39
N LEU A 275 19.12 -11.72 -0.66
CA LEU A 275 18.60 -11.89 -2.02
C LEU A 275 18.93 -13.31 -2.58
N GLU A 276 20.10 -13.87 -2.28
CA GLU A 276 20.44 -15.25 -2.63
C GLU A 276 19.49 -16.25 -1.97
N LEU A 277 19.15 -16.03 -0.69
CA LEU A 277 18.17 -16.86 0.01
C LEU A 277 16.80 -16.76 -0.65
N ALA A 278 16.32 -15.56 -0.98
CA ALA A 278 15.04 -15.37 -1.67
C ALA A 278 15.01 -16.04 -3.06
N VAL A 279 16.08 -15.94 -3.82
CA VAL A 279 16.25 -16.67 -5.11
C VAL A 279 16.13 -18.17 -4.90
N SER A 280 16.70 -18.72 -3.82
CA SER A 280 16.66 -20.16 -3.53
C SER A 280 15.25 -20.70 -3.25
N TRP A 281 14.31 -19.85 -2.87
CA TRP A 281 12.91 -20.27 -2.63
C TRP A 281 12.16 -20.59 -3.91
N VAL A 282 12.47 -19.90 -5.03
CA VAL A 282 11.76 -20.07 -6.30
C VAL A 282 12.01 -21.46 -6.89
N GLY A 283 10.92 -22.19 -7.16
CA GLY A 283 10.98 -23.58 -7.63
C GLY A 283 11.32 -24.61 -6.54
N THR A 284 11.43 -24.20 -5.27
CA THR A 284 11.66 -25.09 -4.11
C THR A 284 10.49 -25.02 -3.14
N ILE A 285 10.51 -24.10 -2.17
CA ILE A 285 9.39 -23.86 -1.25
C ILE A 285 8.34 -22.90 -1.83
N SER A 286 8.66 -22.15 -2.87
CA SER A 286 7.74 -21.28 -3.61
C SER A 286 7.60 -21.76 -5.06
N PRO A 287 6.41 -21.66 -5.68
CA PRO A 287 6.26 -22.06 -7.08
C PRO A 287 7.03 -21.12 -8.02
N GLU A 288 7.48 -21.58 -9.19
CA GLU A 288 8.11 -20.70 -10.20
C GLU A 288 7.21 -19.51 -10.57
N ALA A 289 5.88 -19.71 -10.55
CA ALA A 289 4.90 -18.68 -10.84
C ALA A 289 4.90 -17.51 -9.84
N VAL A 290 5.51 -17.67 -8.65
CA VAL A 290 5.61 -16.61 -7.63
C VAL A 290 6.26 -15.34 -8.17
N THR A 291 7.18 -15.48 -9.15
CA THR A 291 7.85 -14.35 -9.82
C THR A 291 6.91 -13.45 -10.64
N GLY A 292 5.64 -13.83 -10.77
CA GLY A 292 4.59 -13.02 -11.38
C GLY A 292 3.45 -12.64 -10.45
N TYR A 293 3.49 -13.06 -9.18
CA TYR A 293 2.40 -12.82 -8.24
C TYR A 293 2.37 -11.38 -7.73
N MET A 294 1.17 -10.85 -7.65
CA MET A 294 0.80 -9.64 -6.89
C MET A 294 0.07 -10.06 -5.59
N GLU A 295 -0.46 -9.09 -4.85
CA GLU A 295 -1.14 -9.31 -3.58
C GLU A 295 -2.26 -10.34 -3.67
N GLU A 296 -3.12 -10.18 -4.68
CA GLU A 296 -4.30 -11.03 -4.86
C GLU A 296 -3.96 -12.44 -5.35
N ASP A 297 -2.87 -12.60 -6.12
CA ASP A 297 -2.41 -13.92 -6.56
C ASP A 297 -1.88 -14.72 -5.37
N ALA A 298 -1.00 -14.11 -4.56
CA ALA A 298 -0.47 -14.71 -3.34
C ALA A 298 -1.59 -15.05 -2.35
N ARG A 299 -2.55 -14.12 -2.14
CA ARG A 299 -3.73 -14.33 -1.31
C ARG A 299 -4.62 -15.45 -1.84
N GLY A 300 -4.81 -15.54 -3.16
CA GLY A 300 -5.60 -16.62 -3.78
C GLY A 300 -5.04 -18.01 -3.50
N VAL A 301 -3.71 -18.19 -3.58
CA VAL A 301 -3.03 -19.43 -3.21
C VAL A 301 -3.24 -19.75 -1.73
N TRP A 302 -3.05 -18.76 -0.86
CA TRP A 302 -3.23 -18.85 0.59
C TRP A 302 -4.66 -19.21 0.98
N GLN A 303 -5.67 -18.43 0.57
CA GLN A 303 -7.07 -18.67 0.90
C GLN A 303 -7.60 -19.99 0.32
N GLY A 304 -7.02 -20.47 -0.80
CA GLY A 304 -7.30 -21.79 -1.34
C GLY A 304 -6.73 -22.94 -0.51
N GLY A 305 -6.02 -22.67 0.61
CA GLY A 305 -5.41 -23.67 1.48
C GLY A 305 -4.14 -24.31 0.90
N ASN A 306 -3.55 -23.70 -0.12
CA ASN A 306 -2.42 -24.25 -0.86
C ASN A 306 -1.06 -23.62 -0.48
N ALA A 307 -0.97 -22.94 0.64
CA ALA A 307 0.31 -22.44 1.17
C ALA A 307 0.44 -22.66 2.67
N ALA A 308 1.66 -22.91 3.17
CA ALA A 308 1.95 -22.98 4.60
C ALA A 308 2.18 -21.59 5.18
N PHE A 309 2.84 -20.73 4.43
CA PHE A 309 3.17 -19.36 4.79
C PHE A 309 2.84 -18.41 3.64
N MET A 310 2.44 -17.17 3.99
CA MET A 310 2.23 -16.08 3.04
C MET A 310 2.77 -14.78 3.63
N ARG A 311 3.51 -13.99 2.82
CA ARG A 311 3.69 -12.57 3.08
C ARG A 311 2.52 -11.82 2.47
N ASN A 312 1.84 -10.99 3.26
CA ASN A 312 0.83 -10.06 2.71
C ASN A 312 0.62 -8.87 3.67
N TRP A 313 -0.21 -7.94 3.25
CA TRP A 313 -0.65 -6.79 4.03
C TRP A 313 -1.79 -7.17 5.01
N PRO A 314 -2.04 -6.35 6.05
CA PRO A 314 -3.05 -6.63 7.08
C PRO A 314 -4.48 -6.88 6.57
N TYR A 315 -4.87 -6.27 5.45
CA TYR A 315 -6.21 -6.46 4.87
C TYR A 315 -6.55 -7.93 4.58
N ALA A 316 -5.54 -8.74 4.29
CA ALA A 316 -5.71 -10.16 3.99
C ALA A 316 -6.21 -10.97 5.21
N TYR A 317 -6.06 -10.45 6.44
CA TYR A 317 -6.53 -11.12 7.65
C TYR A 317 -8.05 -11.31 7.64
N SER A 318 -8.80 -10.21 7.48
CA SER A 318 -10.27 -10.27 7.46
C SER A 318 -10.81 -11.17 6.37
N LEU A 319 -10.16 -11.17 5.19
CA LEU A 319 -10.53 -12.04 4.08
C LEU A 319 -10.20 -13.51 4.34
N SER A 320 -9.09 -13.79 5.03
CA SER A 320 -8.72 -15.16 5.45
C SER A 320 -9.63 -15.72 6.53
N ALA A 321 -10.16 -14.85 7.40
CA ALA A 321 -11.09 -15.19 8.47
C ALA A 321 -12.57 -15.23 8.01
N ALA A 322 -12.88 -14.89 6.76
CA ALA A 322 -14.24 -14.87 6.25
C ALA A 322 -14.87 -16.28 6.21
N ASP A 323 -16.21 -16.34 6.30
CA ASP A 323 -16.97 -17.60 6.39
C ASP A 323 -16.78 -18.55 5.19
N ASP A 324 -16.41 -18.02 4.04
CA ASP A 324 -16.15 -18.77 2.80
C ASP A 324 -14.65 -19.13 2.60
N SER A 325 -13.77 -18.73 3.52
CA SER A 325 -12.37 -19.09 3.49
C SER A 325 -12.14 -20.54 3.97
N VAL A 326 -11.42 -21.34 3.19
CA VAL A 326 -11.13 -22.74 3.56
C VAL A 326 -10.13 -22.87 4.71
N ILE A 327 -9.42 -21.80 5.03
CA ILE A 327 -8.41 -21.75 6.10
C ILE A 327 -8.91 -20.99 7.34
N LYS A 328 -10.18 -20.58 7.33
CA LYS A 328 -10.81 -19.96 8.50
C LYS A 328 -10.51 -20.77 9.76
N ASP A 329 -10.14 -20.10 10.83
CA ASP A 329 -9.79 -20.71 12.13
C ASP A 329 -8.50 -21.59 12.15
N ASN A 330 -7.77 -21.69 11.03
CA ASN A 330 -6.56 -22.49 10.89
C ASN A 330 -5.32 -21.66 10.54
N PHE A 331 -5.33 -20.38 10.82
CA PHE A 331 -4.20 -19.49 10.56
C PHE A 331 -4.06 -18.46 11.67
N ASP A 332 -2.89 -17.85 11.70
CA ASP A 332 -2.62 -16.65 12.48
C ASP A 332 -1.56 -15.80 11.74
N ILE A 333 -1.23 -14.65 12.31
CA ILE A 333 -0.21 -13.75 11.78
C ILE A 333 0.90 -13.53 12.79
N THR A 334 2.03 -13.09 12.28
CA THR A 334 3.14 -12.60 13.11
C THR A 334 3.98 -11.59 12.33
N GLN A 335 4.93 -10.94 12.99
CA GLN A 335 5.94 -10.12 12.33
C GLN A 335 6.73 -10.96 11.31
N LEU A 336 7.28 -10.29 10.28
CA LEU A 336 8.14 -10.97 9.31
C LEU A 336 9.40 -11.50 9.99
N PRO A 337 9.92 -12.64 9.53
CA PRO A 337 11.18 -13.19 10.04
C PRO A 337 12.35 -12.22 9.87
N MET A 338 13.36 -12.33 10.74
CA MET A 338 14.63 -11.64 10.55
C MET A 338 15.63 -12.54 9.83
N GLY A 339 16.71 -11.95 9.33
CA GLY A 339 17.84 -12.72 8.79
C GLY A 339 18.80 -13.20 9.88
N ASP A 340 19.92 -13.81 9.43
CA ASP A 340 21.01 -14.30 10.29
C ASP A 340 22.27 -13.42 10.18
N GLY A 341 22.22 -12.32 9.41
CA GLY A 341 23.34 -11.40 9.18
C GLY A 341 23.71 -10.59 10.42
N GLU A 342 24.88 -9.98 10.40
CA GLU A 342 25.27 -9.01 11.44
C GLU A 342 24.33 -7.79 11.38
N GLY A 343 23.71 -7.45 12.50
CA GLY A 343 22.72 -6.37 12.57
C GLY A 343 21.30 -6.79 12.14
N ALA A 344 21.06 -8.09 11.96
CA ALA A 344 19.72 -8.59 11.63
C ALA A 344 18.68 -8.22 12.70
N ALA A 345 17.50 -7.86 12.24
CA ALA A 345 16.35 -7.53 13.09
C ALA A 345 15.05 -7.79 12.29
N HIS A 346 13.95 -7.97 12.99
CA HIS A 346 12.66 -8.00 12.31
C HIS A 346 12.42 -6.66 11.59
N ALA A 347 11.98 -6.74 10.33
CA ALA A 347 11.69 -5.56 9.54
C ALA A 347 10.51 -5.82 8.60
N ALA A 348 9.59 -4.88 8.56
CA ALA A 348 8.45 -4.88 7.65
C ALA A 348 8.43 -3.57 6.85
N CYS A 349 8.18 -3.66 5.56
CA CYS A 349 8.05 -2.47 4.73
C CYS A 349 6.86 -1.63 5.20
N LEU A 350 7.12 -0.35 5.52
CA LEU A 350 6.08 0.59 5.88
C LEU A 350 5.17 0.86 4.68
N GLY A 351 3.89 0.62 4.87
CA GLY A 351 2.81 0.97 3.99
C GLY A 351 1.86 1.97 4.63
N GLY A 352 0.75 2.25 3.94
CA GLY A 352 -0.28 3.12 4.46
C GLY A 352 -0.49 4.39 3.64
N TRP A 353 -1.41 5.23 4.13
CA TRP A 353 -1.90 6.40 3.41
C TRP A 353 -1.97 7.62 4.31
N GLN A 354 -1.91 8.79 3.68
CA GLN A 354 -1.81 10.09 4.33
C GLN A 354 -2.88 11.04 3.81
N MET A 355 -3.38 11.95 4.65
CA MET A 355 -4.26 13.05 4.23
C MET A 355 -3.43 14.26 3.83
N PHE A 356 -3.28 14.46 2.54
CA PHE A 356 -2.61 15.60 1.92
C PHE A 356 -3.60 16.75 1.74
N VAL A 357 -3.13 17.99 1.92
CA VAL A 357 -3.89 19.22 1.60
C VAL A 357 -3.17 20.01 0.52
N SER A 358 -3.88 20.28 -0.58
CA SER A 358 -3.33 21.02 -1.72
C SER A 358 -3.11 22.50 -1.38
N ARG A 359 -1.92 23.02 -1.69
CA ARG A 359 -1.64 24.45 -1.57
C ARG A 359 -2.45 25.33 -2.54
N TYR A 360 -3.04 24.69 -3.56
CA TYR A 360 -3.88 25.36 -4.56
C TYR A 360 -5.37 25.39 -4.18
N SER A 361 -5.72 24.78 -3.04
CA SER A 361 -7.08 24.85 -2.48
C SER A 361 -7.50 26.29 -2.24
N GLU A 362 -8.70 26.66 -2.66
CA GLU A 362 -9.34 27.95 -2.34
C GLU A 362 -9.94 27.97 -0.92
N ASN A 363 -10.03 26.81 -0.25
CA ASN A 363 -10.63 26.62 1.06
C ASN A 363 -9.64 25.94 2.05
N GLN A 364 -8.37 26.38 2.10
CA GLN A 364 -7.31 25.71 2.85
C GLN A 364 -7.65 25.48 4.33
N ASP A 365 -8.28 26.42 5.03
CA ASP A 365 -8.65 26.27 6.43
C ASP A 365 -9.69 25.14 6.62
N ALA A 366 -10.66 25.05 5.74
CA ALA A 366 -11.66 24.00 5.74
C ALA A 366 -11.05 22.64 5.36
N ALA A 367 -10.14 22.61 4.38
CA ALA A 367 -9.40 21.42 3.96
C ALA A 367 -8.49 20.88 5.08
N LYS A 368 -7.77 21.75 5.81
CA LYS A 368 -6.99 21.39 6.99
C LYS A 368 -7.88 20.81 8.10
N ALA A 369 -9.01 21.46 8.40
CA ALA A 369 -9.94 20.97 9.42
C ALA A 369 -10.51 19.61 9.05
N PHE A 370 -10.83 19.38 7.77
CA PHE A 370 -11.28 18.09 7.27
C PHE A 370 -10.19 17.01 7.37
N ALA A 371 -8.97 17.30 6.91
CA ALA A 371 -7.85 16.39 7.00
C ALA A 371 -7.58 15.98 8.46
N LYS A 372 -7.55 16.94 9.39
CA LYS A 372 -7.41 16.69 10.84
C LYS A 372 -8.55 15.82 11.39
N TYR A 373 -9.79 16.07 10.99
CA TYR A 373 -10.94 15.25 11.37
C TYR A 373 -10.77 13.80 10.91
N MET A 374 -10.38 13.58 9.66
CA MET A 374 -10.21 12.23 9.09
C MET A 374 -9.13 11.40 9.80
N VAL A 375 -8.16 12.04 10.46
CA VAL A 375 -7.08 11.35 11.20
C VAL A 375 -7.25 11.41 12.71
N SER A 376 -8.37 11.92 13.21
CA SER A 376 -8.62 12.03 14.64
C SER A 376 -8.62 10.65 15.33
N PRO A 377 -8.27 10.56 16.63
CA PRO A 377 -8.28 9.30 17.38
C PRO A 377 -9.64 8.59 17.29
N GLU A 378 -10.74 9.33 17.35
CA GLU A 378 -12.11 8.80 17.27
C GLU A 378 -12.38 8.12 15.93
N LEU A 379 -11.98 8.73 14.81
CA LEU A 379 -12.16 8.15 13.49
C LEU A 379 -11.19 6.98 13.25
N GLN A 380 -9.96 7.08 13.72
CA GLN A 380 -9.01 5.96 13.60
C GLN A 380 -9.51 4.75 14.42
N LYS A 381 -10.02 4.96 15.65
CA LYS A 381 -10.64 3.89 16.43
C LYS A 381 -11.82 3.25 15.70
N ALA A 382 -12.76 4.05 15.21
CA ALA A 382 -13.92 3.55 14.47
C ALA A 382 -13.51 2.77 13.21
N ARG A 383 -12.53 3.29 12.45
CA ARG A 383 -11.99 2.64 11.24
C ARG A 383 -11.30 1.32 11.58
N ALA A 384 -10.55 1.27 12.68
CA ALA A 384 -9.93 0.05 13.16
C ALA A 384 -10.97 -1.02 13.51
N ILE A 385 -11.99 -0.68 14.27
CA ILE A 385 -13.06 -1.60 14.68
C ILE A 385 -13.85 -2.11 13.45
N GLU A 386 -14.24 -1.20 12.57
CA GLU A 386 -15.19 -1.49 11.48
C GLU A 386 -14.50 -2.08 10.24
N ARG A 387 -13.21 -1.78 10.03
CA ARG A 387 -12.49 -2.07 8.78
C ARG A 387 -11.15 -2.77 8.97
N ALA A 388 -10.75 -3.03 10.21
CA ALA A 388 -9.44 -3.57 10.53
C ALA A 388 -8.28 -2.79 9.88
N ALA A 389 -8.49 -1.48 9.61
CA ALA A 389 -7.45 -0.60 9.15
C ALA A 389 -6.58 -0.19 10.33
N LEU A 390 -5.26 -0.35 10.19
CA LEU A 390 -4.33 -0.17 11.30
C LEU A 390 -4.17 1.30 11.64
N PRO A 391 -4.39 1.70 12.92
CA PRO A 391 -4.20 3.07 13.36
C PRO A 391 -2.75 3.53 13.24
N THR A 392 -2.56 4.83 13.09
CA THR A 392 -1.23 5.48 13.12
C THR A 392 -0.89 6.05 14.50
N ILE A 393 -1.73 5.77 15.51
CA ILE A 393 -1.63 6.23 16.89
C ILE A 393 -1.38 5.01 17.78
N GLY A 394 -0.23 5.00 18.50
CA GLY A 394 0.22 3.84 19.26
C GLY A 394 -0.74 3.39 20.35
N ASP A 395 -1.34 4.34 21.11
CA ASP A 395 -2.27 4.03 22.20
C ASP A 395 -3.50 3.22 21.74
N LEU A 396 -3.91 3.36 20.48
CA LEU A 396 -5.06 2.63 19.93
C LEU A 396 -4.82 1.11 19.80
N TYR A 397 -3.58 0.65 19.78
CA TYR A 397 -3.24 -0.78 19.79
C TYR A 397 -3.49 -1.47 21.14
N GLN A 398 -3.75 -0.70 22.20
CA GLN A 398 -4.12 -1.19 23.52
C GLN A 398 -5.58 -0.91 23.88
N ASP A 399 -6.35 -0.36 22.94
CA ASP A 399 -7.77 -0.05 23.15
C ASP A 399 -8.61 -1.32 23.20
N GLU A 400 -9.36 -1.51 24.32
CA GLU A 400 -10.14 -2.74 24.59
C GLU A 400 -11.19 -3.02 23.51
N ASP A 401 -11.83 -1.99 22.93
CA ASP A 401 -12.87 -2.18 21.90
C ASP A 401 -12.24 -2.60 20.57
N ILE A 402 -11.06 -2.04 20.23
CA ILE A 402 -10.30 -2.44 19.03
C ILE A 402 -9.83 -3.87 19.16
N LEU A 403 -9.25 -4.25 20.31
CA LEU A 403 -8.75 -5.61 20.55
C LEU A 403 -9.89 -6.63 20.62
N ALA A 404 -11.06 -6.24 21.12
CA ALA A 404 -12.26 -7.09 21.10
C ALA A 404 -12.76 -7.36 19.66
N ALA A 405 -12.67 -6.38 18.78
CA ALA A 405 -13.05 -6.50 17.37
C ALA A 405 -11.98 -7.20 16.52
N ASN A 406 -10.71 -6.90 16.76
CA ASN A 406 -9.55 -7.34 15.98
C ASN A 406 -8.39 -7.75 16.91
N PRO A 407 -8.44 -8.95 17.53
CA PRO A 407 -7.43 -9.39 18.52
C PRO A 407 -6.00 -9.39 18.01
N PHE A 408 -5.79 -9.54 16.70
CA PHE A 408 -4.48 -9.57 16.08
C PHE A 408 -3.71 -8.23 16.17
N PHE A 409 -4.38 -7.12 16.48
CA PHE A 409 -3.71 -5.82 16.62
C PHE A 409 -2.71 -5.79 17.78
N GLU A 410 -2.94 -6.56 18.83
CA GLU A 410 -2.02 -6.65 19.98
C GLU A 410 -0.58 -7.04 19.53
N GLN A 411 -0.47 -7.88 18.50
CA GLN A 411 0.82 -8.38 17.97
C GLN A 411 1.52 -7.38 17.05
N LEU A 412 0.86 -6.30 16.64
CA LEU A 412 1.37 -5.39 15.61
C LEU A 412 2.01 -4.12 16.17
N PHE A 413 1.83 -3.82 17.45
CA PHE A 413 2.39 -2.62 18.06
C PHE A 413 3.92 -2.53 17.82
N ASP A 414 4.65 -3.59 18.13
CA ASP A 414 6.11 -3.63 17.99
C ASP A 414 6.57 -3.46 16.53
N VAL A 415 5.75 -3.90 15.55
CA VAL A 415 6.05 -3.74 14.12
C VAL A 415 6.12 -2.26 13.74
N PHE A 416 5.20 -1.44 14.25
CA PHE A 416 5.16 -0.01 13.93
C PHE A 416 6.05 0.82 14.85
N GLU A 417 6.24 0.40 16.11
CA GLU A 417 7.11 1.09 17.06
C GLU A 417 8.59 1.03 16.64
N SER A 418 9.07 -0.14 16.21
CA SER A 418 10.50 -0.34 15.94
C SER A 418 10.83 -1.23 14.74
N GLY A 419 9.88 -2.01 14.26
CA GLY A 419 10.11 -3.03 13.21
C GLY A 419 9.77 -2.58 11.78
N SER A 420 9.39 -1.31 11.54
CA SER A 420 9.08 -0.84 10.20
C SER A 420 10.29 -0.21 9.50
N VAL A 421 10.38 -0.40 8.19
CA VAL A 421 11.38 0.23 7.31
C VAL A 421 10.69 0.98 6.18
N ALA A 422 11.04 2.26 6.01
CA ALA A 422 10.51 3.08 4.93
C ALA A 422 11.23 2.79 3.60
N ARG A 423 10.49 2.82 2.50
CA ARG A 423 11.06 2.88 1.16
C ARG A 423 11.73 4.26 0.96
N PRO A 424 12.75 4.40 0.10
CA PRO A 424 13.57 5.62 0.02
C PRO A 424 12.88 6.79 -0.69
N SER A 425 11.58 6.99 -0.51
CA SER A 425 10.82 8.04 -1.21
C SER A 425 11.20 9.45 -0.76
N THR A 426 11.57 9.64 0.50
CA THR A 426 12.00 10.94 1.02
C THR A 426 13.36 11.36 0.46
N PRO A 427 14.44 10.54 0.52
CA PRO A 427 15.73 10.93 -0.03
C PRO A 427 15.78 11.01 -1.56
N THR A 428 14.86 10.33 -2.28
CA THR A 428 14.82 10.35 -3.76
C THR A 428 13.85 11.36 -4.33
N ALA A 429 13.00 11.98 -3.51
CA ALA A 429 11.99 12.96 -3.92
C ALA A 429 11.16 12.50 -5.15
N ASP A 430 11.14 13.30 -6.22
CA ASP A 430 10.41 12.99 -7.46
C ASP A 430 11.03 11.86 -8.31
N LEU A 431 12.28 11.46 -8.02
CA LEU A 431 12.96 10.33 -8.67
C LEU A 431 12.65 8.97 -8.01
N TYR A 432 11.82 8.92 -6.96
CA TYR A 432 11.46 7.66 -6.31
C TYR A 432 10.98 6.58 -7.29
N GLY A 433 10.15 6.97 -8.26
CA GLY A 433 9.64 6.03 -9.26
C GLY A 433 10.73 5.37 -10.10
N GLU A 434 11.81 6.09 -10.41
CA GLU A 434 12.98 5.56 -11.13
C GLU A 434 13.80 4.63 -10.23
N ALA A 435 14.06 5.02 -9.00
CA ALA A 435 14.80 4.21 -8.04
C ALA A 435 14.08 2.89 -7.73
N SER A 436 12.75 2.91 -7.51
CA SER A 436 11.95 1.71 -7.29
C SER A 436 11.91 0.80 -8.52
N LEU A 437 11.75 1.38 -9.72
CA LEU A 437 11.78 0.64 -11.00
C LEU A 437 13.10 -0.12 -11.19
N GLU A 438 14.24 0.54 -10.96
CA GLU A 438 15.56 -0.08 -11.04
C GLU A 438 15.70 -1.21 -10.02
N TYR A 439 15.26 -0.96 -8.78
CA TYR A 439 15.38 -1.93 -7.71
C TYR A 439 14.53 -3.18 -7.96
N PHE A 440 13.21 -3.06 -8.19
CA PHE A 440 12.38 -4.25 -8.39
C PHE A 440 12.69 -4.97 -9.73
N THR A 441 13.16 -4.26 -10.75
CA THR A 441 13.62 -4.89 -12.00
C THR A 441 14.83 -5.77 -11.74
N ALA A 442 15.82 -5.25 -11.01
CA ALA A 442 17.01 -6.02 -10.63
C ALA A 442 16.67 -7.25 -9.82
N VAL A 443 15.80 -7.10 -8.82
CA VAL A 443 15.35 -8.24 -7.98
C VAL A 443 14.58 -9.27 -8.83
N SER A 444 13.70 -8.83 -9.71
CA SER A 444 12.97 -9.73 -10.62
C SER A 444 13.90 -10.51 -11.55
N GLU A 445 14.95 -9.86 -12.09
CA GLU A 445 15.98 -10.53 -12.90
C GLU A 445 16.74 -11.60 -12.09
N MET A 446 17.03 -11.34 -10.81
CA MET A 446 17.66 -12.32 -9.91
C MET A 446 16.70 -13.47 -9.59
N LEU A 447 15.45 -13.20 -9.20
CA LEU A 447 14.44 -14.23 -8.88
C LEU A 447 14.12 -15.16 -10.07
N THR A 448 14.13 -14.62 -11.28
CA THR A 448 13.89 -15.41 -12.50
C THR A 448 15.15 -16.11 -13.03
N GLY A 449 16.31 -15.92 -12.41
CA GLY A 449 17.58 -16.49 -12.84
C GLY A 449 18.15 -15.81 -14.12
N ALA A 450 17.64 -14.65 -14.50
CA ALA A 450 18.15 -13.88 -15.64
C ALA A 450 19.48 -13.17 -15.32
N ALA A 451 19.76 -12.94 -14.03
CA ALA A 451 21.01 -12.34 -13.54
C ALA A 451 21.50 -13.02 -12.28
N GLU A 452 22.82 -13.02 -12.07
CA GLU A 452 23.47 -13.48 -10.84
C GLU A 452 23.40 -12.38 -9.78
N VAL A 453 23.12 -12.75 -8.53
CA VAL A 453 22.88 -11.79 -7.43
C VAL A 453 24.06 -10.85 -7.23
N GLY A 454 25.28 -11.39 -7.11
CA GLY A 454 26.48 -10.59 -6.80
C GLY A 454 26.72 -9.46 -7.82
N SER A 455 26.76 -9.80 -9.11
CA SER A 455 26.99 -8.81 -10.18
C SER A 455 25.82 -7.87 -10.36
N ARG A 456 24.57 -8.36 -10.20
CA ARG A 456 23.39 -7.51 -10.41
C ARG A 456 23.20 -6.48 -9.28
N VAL A 457 23.57 -6.82 -8.05
CA VAL A 457 23.59 -5.88 -6.93
C VAL A 457 24.65 -4.79 -7.14
N GLU A 458 25.82 -5.13 -7.68
CA GLU A 458 26.86 -4.14 -8.03
C GLU A 458 26.36 -3.15 -9.10
N ASP A 459 25.76 -3.66 -10.17
CA ASP A 459 25.20 -2.84 -11.24
C ASP A 459 24.05 -1.96 -10.72
N LEU A 460 23.17 -2.52 -9.89
CA LEU A 460 22.03 -1.79 -9.27
C LEU A 460 22.53 -0.66 -8.38
N SER A 461 23.54 -0.93 -7.53
CA SER A 461 24.12 0.11 -6.66
C SER A 461 24.64 1.29 -7.48
N ALA A 462 25.34 1.03 -8.58
CA ALA A 462 25.83 2.08 -9.46
C ALA A 462 24.69 2.88 -10.12
N SER A 463 23.62 2.20 -10.58
CA SER A 463 22.42 2.88 -11.13
C SER A 463 21.72 3.76 -10.11
N LEU A 464 21.60 3.31 -8.85
CA LEU A 464 20.99 4.10 -7.78
C LEU A 464 21.88 5.30 -7.39
N GLU A 465 23.22 5.16 -7.41
CA GLU A 465 24.16 6.28 -7.20
C GLU A 465 24.02 7.34 -8.31
N ASP A 466 23.84 6.91 -9.58
CA ASP A 466 23.59 7.82 -10.68
C ASP A 466 22.26 8.57 -10.52
N ILE A 467 21.17 7.90 -10.08
CA ILE A 467 19.89 8.55 -9.79
C ILE A 467 20.06 9.58 -8.66
N MET A 468 20.78 9.22 -7.58
CA MET A 468 21.00 10.13 -6.44
C MET A 468 21.88 11.34 -6.79
N ALA A 469 22.68 11.26 -7.85
CA ALA A 469 23.46 12.40 -8.34
C ALA A 469 22.58 13.48 -9.04
N ASP A 470 21.35 13.13 -9.42
CA ASP A 470 20.38 14.00 -10.08
C ASP A 470 19.34 14.59 -9.10
N VAL A 471 19.30 14.12 -7.81
CA VAL A 471 18.47 14.66 -6.73
C VAL A 471 19.08 15.95 -6.17
#